data_9194ef7010f98b2e1674a1836ea75cb8
#
_entry.id   9194ef7010f98b2e1674a1836ea75cb8
#
_cell.length_a   1.000
_cell.length_b   1.000
_cell.length_c   1.000
_cell.angle_alpha   90.00
_cell.angle_beta   90.00
_cell.angle_gamma   90.00
#
_symmetry.space_group_name_H-M   'P 1'
#
loop_
_entity.id
_entity.type
_entity.pdbx_description
1 polymer ?
#
loop_
_entity_poly.entity_id
_entity_poly.type
_entity_poly.pdbx_seq_one_letter_code
_entity_poly.pdbx_strand_id
1 'polypeptide(L)'
;MSTPLKEASSSITAAKEQVGTREQDASEIVASNVFKSYGAGPFAKEVVKDCSFTIESNKLTVMIGPSGCGKSTLIQLIAGFEMPDSGSITMNGSPITGPGKDRLVLFQESALFPWMTTYDNIMYGPRARGEDTKESADQAEFLLNKVGLDAFRDKYPQQLSGGMQRRAELARAMINKPEVMILDEPFRGLDNMSKELMWEYYAALYEEDRNTNFFVTTDIDEAIFLADRLLIMTNLPTSTRTVIEIDIPRPRKIEDIADSTRANEIKKEVMTLLHEEAMKSFSGGSKAAADFLDAYSKRAD
;
A
#
# COMPACT_ATOMS: atom_id res chain seq x y z
N MET A 1 -22.35 15.42 36.21
CA MET A 1 -22.95 15.14 34.89
C MET A 1 -21.94 14.34 34.08
N SER A 2 -21.95 13.04 34.27
CA SER A 2 -20.99 12.12 33.62
C SER A 2 -21.77 10.85 33.27
N THR A 3 -22.22 10.77 32.02
CA THR A 3 -22.49 9.53 31.30
C THR A 3 -22.91 9.82 29.87
N PRO A 4 -22.02 9.59 28.90
CA PRO A 4 -22.45 8.85 27.71
C PRO A 4 -21.42 7.82 27.18
N LEU A 5 -20.36 7.48 27.90
CA LEU A 5 -19.32 6.55 27.38
C LEU A 5 -19.57 5.07 27.67
N LYS A 6 -20.58 4.72 28.48
CA LYS A 6 -20.88 3.33 28.81
C LYS A 6 -21.92 2.66 27.91
N GLU A 7 -22.76 3.40 27.20
CA GLU A 7 -23.74 2.83 26.29
C GLU A 7 -23.18 2.51 24.89
N ALA A 8 -22.12 3.19 24.46
CA ALA A 8 -21.42 2.88 23.21
C ALA A 8 -20.64 1.53 23.27
N SER A 9 -20.20 1.13 24.47
CA SER A 9 -19.45 -0.11 24.67
C SER A 9 -20.32 -1.39 24.58
N SER A 10 -21.60 -1.34 24.92
CA SER A 10 -22.49 -2.51 24.88
C SER A 10 -23.04 -2.80 23.48
N SER A 11 -23.22 -1.78 22.63
CA SER A 11 -23.65 -1.96 21.25
C SER A 11 -22.52 -2.48 20.34
N ILE A 12 -21.26 -2.20 20.69
CA ILE A 12 -20.08 -2.72 19.98
C ILE A 12 -19.89 -4.21 20.24
N THR A 13 -20.24 -4.71 21.42
CA THR A 13 -20.10 -6.13 21.76
C THR A 13 -21.15 -7.02 21.08
N ALA A 14 -22.35 -6.51 20.86
CA ALA A 14 -23.42 -7.24 20.17
C ALA A 14 -23.20 -7.33 18.64
N ALA A 15 -22.50 -6.36 18.05
CA ALA A 15 -22.14 -6.40 16.62
C ALA A 15 -20.97 -7.36 16.32
N LYS A 16 -20.15 -7.70 17.32
CA LYS A 16 -19.05 -8.66 17.18
C LYS A 16 -19.48 -10.12 17.05
N GLU A 17 -20.69 -10.47 17.49
CA GLU A 17 -21.18 -11.86 17.43
C GLU A 17 -21.82 -12.24 16.07
N GLN A 18 -22.02 -11.29 15.15
CA GLN A 18 -22.58 -11.56 13.82
C GLN A 18 -21.60 -11.44 12.65
N VAL A 19 -20.36 -11.03 12.90
CA VAL A 19 -19.29 -11.19 11.93
C VAL A 19 -18.75 -12.60 12.08
N GLY A 20 -19.36 -13.54 11.38
CA GLY A 20 -18.84 -14.89 11.26
C GLY A 20 -17.36 -14.81 10.90
N THR A 21 -16.49 -15.36 11.73
CA THR A 21 -15.09 -15.61 11.41
C THR A 21 -15.09 -16.42 10.12
N ARG A 22 -14.88 -15.74 8.97
CA ARG A 22 -14.42 -16.44 7.78
C ARG A 22 -13.12 -17.14 8.20
N GLU A 23 -13.03 -18.45 7.96
CA GLU A 23 -11.73 -19.05 7.72
C GLU A 23 -11.15 -18.20 6.59
N GLN A 24 -10.19 -17.31 6.95
CA GLN A 24 -9.57 -16.41 6.00
C GLN A 24 -8.76 -17.30 5.09
N ASP A 25 -9.29 -17.58 3.90
CA ASP A 25 -8.54 -18.22 2.83
C ASP A 25 -7.25 -17.45 2.66
N ALA A 26 -6.13 -18.16 2.72
CA ALA A 26 -4.82 -17.56 2.60
C ALA A 26 -4.73 -16.84 1.24
N SER A 27 -4.45 -15.54 1.25
CA SER A 27 -4.37 -14.71 0.03
C SER A 27 -2.92 -14.31 -0.22
N GLU A 28 -2.11 -15.30 -0.59
CA GLU A 28 -0.70 -15.11 -0.90
C GLU A 28 -0.48 -14.80 -2.38
N ILE A 29 0.40 -13.82 -2.68
CA ILE A 29 0.89 -13.59 -4.04
C ILE A 29 2.38 -13.91 -4.11
N VAL A 30 2.75 -14.74 -5.08
CA VAL A 30 4.14 -15.14 -5.33
C VAL A 30 4.56 -14.70 -6.72
N ALA A 31 5.60 -13.87 -6.79
CA ALA A 31 6.30 -13.53 -8.02
C ALA A 31 7.57 -14.38 -8.11
N SER A 32 7.78 -15.07 -9.23
CA SER A 32 8.91 -15.98 -9.44
C SER A 32 9.61 -15.67 -10.74
N ASN A 33 10.90 -15.26 -10.65
CA ASN A 33 11.80 -14.97 -11.76
C ASN A 33 11.13 -14.07 -12.83
N VAL A 34 10.49 -12.99 -12.38
CA VAL A 34 9.71 -12.08 -13.24
C VAL A 34 10.65 -11.18 -14.04
N PHE A 35 10.38 -11.09 -15.35
CA PHE A 35 11.04 -10.16 -16.26
C PHE A 35 9.98 -9.30 -16.96
N LYS A 36 10.31 -8.01 -17.17
CA LYS A 36 9.48 -7.09 -17.93
C LYS A 36 10.31 -6.03 -18.60
N SER A 37 10.05 -5.83 -19.90
CA SER A 37 10.68 -4.80 -20.72
C SER A 37 9.64 -3.98 -21.46
N TYR A 38 9.96 -2.74 -21.79
CA TYR A 38 9.14 -1.86 -22.61
C TYR A 38 9.89 -1.41 -23.84
N GLY A 39 9.16 -1.18 -24.93
CA GLY A 39 9.73 -0.85 -26.22
C GLY A 39 10.06 -2.10 -27.05
N ALA A 40 10.71 -1.91 -28.20
CA ALA A 40 11.04 -3.00 -29.13
C ALA A 40 12.44 -2.82 -29.72
N GLY A 41 13.10 -3.94 -30.05
CA GLY A 41 14.39 -3.96 -30.71
C GLY A 41 15.48 -3.24 -29.92
N PRO A 42 16.30 -2.38 -30.55
CA PRO A 42 17.41 -1.66 -29.90
C PRO A 42 16.94 -0.66 -28.81
N PHE A 43 15.67 -0.33 -28.78
CA PHE A 43 15.07 0.61 -27.82
C PHE A 43 14.33 -0.11 -26.67
N ALA A 44 14.38 -1.43 -26.61
CA ALA A 44 13.83 -2.19 -25.50
C ALA A 44 14.56 -1.82 -24.20
N LYS A 45 13.81 -1.42 -23.20
CA LYS A 45 14.32 -1.09 -21.87
C LYS A 45 13.84 -2.15 -20.89
N GLU A 46 14.76 -2.92 -20.34
CA GLU A 46 14.48 -3.85 -19.27
C GLU A 46 14.17 -3.07 -17.99
N VAL A 47 12.98 -3.25 -17.44
CA VAL A 47 12.50 -2.55 -16.23
C VAL A 47 12.49 -3.49 -15.04
N VAL A 48 12.07 -4.74 -15.22
CA VAL A 48 12.10 -5.78 -14.18
C VAL A 48 12.99 -6.92 -14.67
N LYS A 49 13.91 -7.37 -13.83
CA LYS A 49 14.87 -8.42 -14.15
C LYS A 49 15.01 -9.42 -13.01
N ASP A 50 14.66 -10.68 -13.29
CA ASP A 50 14.80 -11.78 -12.35
C ASP A 50 14.27 -11.43 -10.95
N CYS A 51 13.07 -10.84 -10.91
CA CYS A 51 12.47 -10.35 -9.69
C CYS A 51 11.61 -11.42 -9.05
N SER A 52 11.94 -11.80 -7.81
CA SER A 52 11.20 -12.80 -7.05
C SER A 52 10.90 -12.28 -5.64
N PHE A 53 9.64 -12.40 -5.22
CA PHE A 53 9.19 -12.03 -3.88
C PHE A 53 7.84 -12.67 -3.56
N THR A 54 7.48 -12.63 -2.27
CA THR A 54 6.18 -13.11 -1.78
C THR A 54 5.49 -12.01 -0.98
N ILE A 55 4.21 -11.79 -1.28
CA ILE A 55 3.28 -11.01 -0.45
C ILE A 55 2.53 -12.05 0.38
N GLU A 56 2.87 -12.16 1.65
CA GLU A 56 2.31 -13.17 2.55
C GLU A 56 0.88 -12.85 2.94
N SER A 57 0.08 -13.90 3.10
CA SER A 57 -1.32 -13.80 3.54
C SER A 57 -1.45 -13.09 4.88
N ASN A 58 -2.45 -12.23 5.00
CA ASN A 58 -2.81 -11.52 6.23
C ASN A 58 -1.67 -10.70 6.84
N LYS A 59 -0.69 -10.34 6.01
CA LYS A 59 0.42 -9.43 6.36
C LYS A 59 0.38 -8.17 5.51
N LEU A 60 0.90 -7.09 6.10
CA LEU A 60 1.17 -5.85 5.40
C LEU A 60 2.62 -5.87 4.91
N THR A 61 2.79 -6.24 3.63
CA THR A 61 4.09 -6.17 2.95
C THR A 61 4.27 -4.79 2.36
N VAL A 62 5.30 -4.07 2.78
CA VAL A 62 5.64 -2.75 2.22
C VAL A 62 6.82 -2.87 1.27
N MET A 63 6.66 -2.37 0.05
CA MET A 63 7.74 -2.27 -0.94
C MET A 63 8.33 -0.87 -0.92
N ILE A 64 9.66 -0.79 -0.78
CA ILE A 64 10.40 0.46 -0.88
C ILE A 64 11.56 0.34 -1.87
N GLY A 65 11.85 1.42 -2.57
CA GLY A 65 12.95 1.47 -3.53
C GLY A 65 13.12 2.87 -4.12
N PRO A 66 14.23 3.15 -4.80
CA PRO A 66 14.49 4.45 -5.42
C PRO A 66 13.35 4.91 -6.33
N SER A 67 13.18 6.24 -6.48
CA SER A 67 12.24 6.77 -7.45
C SER A 67 12.58 6.30 -8.86
N GLY A 68 11.56 5.86 -9.62
CA GLY A 68 11.73 5.37 -10.97
C GLY A 68 12.35 3.97 -11.09
N CYS A 69 12.54 3.23 -9.99
CA CYS A 69 13.09 1.87 -10.07
C CYS A 69 12.14 0.81 -10.65
N GLY A 70 10.87 1.13 -10.93
CA GLY A 70 9.93 0.17 -11.53
C GLY A 70 8.84 -0.34 -10.58
N LYS A 71 8.62 0.29 -9.41
CA LYS A 71 7.58 -0.10 -8.45
C LYS A 71 6.17 -0.14 -9.07
N SER A 72 5.81 0.90 -9.83
CA SER A 72 4.50 0.96 -10.51
C SER A 72 4.35 -0.14 -11.58
N THR A 73 5.44 -0.55 -12.24
CA THR A 73 5.42 -1.72 -13.15
C THR A 73 5.08 -2.99 -12.38
N LEU A 74 5.70 -3.21 -11.22
CA LEU A 74 5.39 -4.38 -10.38
C LEU A 74 3.94 -4.36 -9.89
N ILE A 75 3.41 -3.19 -9.52
CA ILE A 75 1.99 -3.03 -9.18
C ILE A 75 1.10 -3.46 -10.34
N GLN A 76 1.38 -3.00 -11.58
CA GLN A 76 0.60 -3.36 -12.77
C GLN A 76 0.63 -4.86 -13.05
N LEU A 77 1.79 -5.50 -12.87
CA LEU A 77 1.95 -6.94 -13.03
C LEU A 77 1.17 -7.72 -11.94
N ILE A 78 1.26 -7.32 -10.66
CA ILE A 78 0.55 -7.96 -9.54
C ILE A 78 -0.97 -7.78 -9.69
N ALA A 79 -1.41 -6.59 -10.10
CA ALA A 79 -2.83 -6.31 -10.35
C ALA A 79 -3.38 -7.04 -11.58
N GLY A 80 -2.51 -7.55 -12.44
CA GLY A 80 -2.89 -8.21 -13.69
C GLY A 80 -3.27 -7.23 -14.81
N PHE A 81 -2.91 -5.95 -14.69
CA PHE A 81 -3.10 -4.97 -15.77
C PHE A 81 -2.10 -5.17 -16.91
N GLU A 82 -0.94 -5.72 -16.56
CA GLU A 82 0.07 -6.16 -17.51
C GLU A 82 0.53 -7.59 -17.17
N MET A 83 1.10 -8.28 -18.18
CA MET A 83 1.69 -9.60 -18.00
C MET A 83 3.21 -9.51 -17.99
N PRO A 84 3.92 -10.35 -17.24
CA PRO A 84 5.37 -10.48 -17.34
C PRO A 84 5.77 -11.03 -18.71
N ASP A 85 6.95 -10.65 -19.20
CA ASP A 85 7.52 -11.20 -20.44
C ASP A 85 8.02 -12.63 -20.22
N SER A 86 8.50 -12.93 -19.02
CA SER A 86 8.81 -14.29 -18.56
C SER A 86 8.78 -14.34 -17.03
N GLY A 87 8.83 -15.56 -16.49
CA GLY A 87 8.54 -15.83 -15.09
C GLY A 87 7.04 -15.99 -14.84
N SER A 88 6.61 -15.95 -13.60
CA SER A 88 5.21 -16.10 -13.24
C SER A 88 4.82 -15.27 -12.02
N ILE A 89 3.56 -14.85 -11.97
CA ILE A 89 2.94 -14.28 -10.79
C ILE A 89 1.68 -15.10 -10.51
N THR A 90 1.58 -15.63 -9.30
CA THR A 90 0.46 -16.45 -8.88
C THR A 90 -0.19 -15.87 -7.64
N MET A 91 -1.49 -16.07 -7.50
CA MET A 91 -2.26 -15.83 -6.28
C MET A 91 -2.86 -17.15 -5.82
N ASN A 92 -2.55 -17.55 -4.58
CA ASN A 92 -2.98 -18.86 -4.04
C ASN A 92 -2.59 -20.04 -4.95
N GLY A 93 -1.40 -19.98 -5.54
CA GLY A 93 -0.89 -20.99 -6.49
C GLY A 93 -1.50 -20.93 -7.90
N SER A 94 -2.52 -20.11 -8.13
CA SER A 94 -3.15 -19.94 -9.46
C SER A 94 -2.53 -18.75 -10.21
N PRO A 95 -2.18 -18.87 -11.51
CA PRO A 95 -1.60 -17.79 -12.28
C PRO A 95 -2.54 -16.57 -12.36
N ILE A 96 -1.98 -15.38 -12.19
CA ILE A 96 -2.66 -14.13 -12.46
C ILE A 96 -2.65 -13.91 -13.98
N THR A 97 -3.83 -13.95 -14.61
CA THR A 97 -4.00 -13.83 -16.06
C THR A 97 -4.72 -12.55 -16.48
N GLY A 98 -5.10 -11.71 -15.53
CA GLY A 98 -5.79 -10.45 -15.79
C GLY A 98 -6.23 -9.76 -14.50
N PRO A 99 -6.87 -8.57 -14.61
CA PRO A 99 -7.50 -7.93 -13.47
C PRO A 99 -8.60 -8.80 -12.86
N GLY A 100 -8.72 -8.79 -11.54
CA GLY A 100 -9.71 -9.58 -10.81
C GLY A 100 -10.36 -8.78 -9.69
N LYS A 101 -11.56 -9.21 -9.25
CA LYS A 101 -12.27 -8.62 -8.11
C LYS A 101 -11.62 -8.96 -6.76
N ASP A 102 -10.74 -9.94 -6.75
CA ASP A 102 -9.94 -10.44 -5.64
C ASP A 102 -8.82 -9.46 -5.23
N ARG A 103 -8.38 -8.62 -6.17
CA ARG A 103 -7.34 -7.61 -5.99
C ARG A 103 -7.85 -6.22 -6.29
N LEU A 104 -7.61 -5.27 -5.38
CA LEU A 104 -8.02 -3.89 -5.57
C LEU A 104 -6.83 -2.96 -5.44
N VAL A 105 -6.66 -2.05 -6.41
CA VAL A 105 -5.57 -1.08 -6.44
C VAL A 105 -6.08 0.30 -6.03
N LEU A 106 -5.43 0.89 -4.99
CA LEU A 106 -5.52 2.33 -4.72
C LEU A 106 -4.31 2.99 -5.38
N PHE A 107 -4.60 3.85 -6.37
CA PHE A 107 -3.57 4.59 -7.10
C PHE A 107 -3.05 5.79 -6.31
N GLN A 108 -1.89 6.28 -6.71
CA GLN A 108 -1.25 7.46 -6.13
C GLN A 108 -2.14 8.71 -6.23
N GLU A 109 -2.73 8.94 -7.41
CA GLU A 109 -3.69 10.03 -7.62
C GLU A 109 -5.08 9.60 -7.17
N SER A 110 -5.88 10.57 -6.67
CA SER A 110 -7.25 10.28 -6.28
C SER A 110 -8.08 9.81 -7.46
N ALA A 111 -8.65 8.62 -7.30
CA ALA A 111 -9.53 7.99 -8.31
C ALA A 111 -11.00 8.11 -7.95
N LEU A 112 -11.38 9.01 -7.03
CA LEU A 112 -12.80 9.31 -6.77
C LEU A 112 -13.46 9.89 -8.00
N PHE A 113 -14.70 9.44 -8.27
CA PHE A 113 -15.51 9.98 -9.35
C PHE A 113 -15.97 11.40 -8.98
N PRO A 114 -15.53 12.45 -9.68
CA PRO A 114 -15.79 13.84 -9.27
C PRO A 114 -17.25 14.27 -9.38
N TRP A 115 -18.05 13.53 -10.14
CA TRP A 115 -19.50 13.73 -10.33
C TRP A 115 -20.38 12.93 -9.37
N MET A 116 -19.79 12.15 -8.47
CA MET A 116 -20.47 11.35 -7.45
C MET A 116 -20.22 11.92 -6.07
N THR A 117 -21.20 11.78 -5.18
CA THR A 117 -21.02 12.11 -3.76
C THR A 117 -20.05 11.15 -3.08
N THR A 118 -19.63 11.43 -1.86
CA THR A 118 -18.80 10.52 -1.05
C THR A 118 -19.48 9.16 -0.90
N TYR A 119 -20.77 9.16 -0.56
CA TYR A 119 -21.58 7.95 -0.44
C TYR A 119 -21.67 7.17 -1.75
N ASP A 120 -21.97 7.85 -2.86
CA ASP A 120 -22.09 7.20 -4.16
C ASP A 120 -20.75 6.63 -4.66
N ASN A 121 -19.63 7.28 -4.33
CA ASN A 121 -18.32 6.75 -4.60
C ASN A 121 -18.09 5.42 -3.83
N ILE A 122 -18.47 5.36 -2.56
CA ILE A 122 -18.34 4.14 -1.76
C ILE A 122 -19.26 3.05 -2.34
N MET A 123 -20.51 3.37 -2.62
CA MET A 123 -21.51 2.42 -3.14
C MET A 123 -21.29 2.00 -4.60
N TYR A 124 -20.33 2.61 -5.30
CA TYR A 124 -20.12 2.33 -6.73
C TYR A 124 -19.85 0.84 -7.02
N GLY A 125 -18.97 0.20 -6.23
CA GLY A 125 -18.64 -1.21 -6.42
C GLY A 125 -19.85 -2.14 -6.24
N PRO A 126 -20.56 -2.11 -5.12
CA PRO A 126 -21.81 -2.86 -4.93
C PRO A 126 -22.83 -2.63 -6.05
N ARG A 127 -23.11 -1.37 -6.41
CA ARG A 127 -24.05 -1.04 -7.50
C ARG A 127 -23.60 -1.60 -8.85
N ALA A 128 -22.32 -1.52 -9.18
CA ALA A 128 -21.78 -2.06 -10.43
C ALA A 128 -21.94 -3.58 -10.53
N ARG A 129 -21.99 -4.29 -9.39
CA ARG A 129 -22.24 -5.73 -9.32
C ARG A 129 -23.74 -6.09 -9.22
N GLY A 130 -24.63 -5.10 -9.18
CA GLY A 130 -26.07 -5.32 -8.94
C GLY A 130 -26.41 -5.68 -7.49
N GLU A 131 -25.53 -5.37 -6.55
CA GLU A 131 -25.66 -5.62 -5.11
C GLU A 131 -26.12 -4.35 -4.36
N ASP A 132 -26.97 -3.51 -4.97
CA ASP A 132 -27.56 -2.33 -4.33
C ASP A 132 -28.68 -2.75 -3.38
N THR A 133 -28.27 -3.35 -2.27
CA THR A 133 -29.15 -3.92 -1.25
C THR A 133 -29.14 -3.08 0.01
N LYS A 134 -30.08 -3.36 0.93
CA LYS A 134 -30.05 -2.74 2.26
C LYS A 134 -28.75 -3.07 3.00
N GLU A 135 -28.24 -4.28 2.86
CA GLU A 135 -27.00 -4.71 3.51
C GLU A 135 -25.78 -3.89 3.01
N SER A 136 -25.65 -3.68 1.69
CA SER A 136 -24.58 -2.84 1.15
C SER A 136 -24.72 -1.37 1.56
N ALA A 137 -25.98 -0.86 1.66
CA ALA A 137 -26.22 0.48 2.16
C ALA A 137 -25.83 0.62 3.64
N ASP A 138 -26.23 -0.31 4.49
CA ASP A 138 -25.87 -0.34 5.91
C ASP A 138 -24.33 -0.45 6.08
N GLN A 139 -23.66 -1.25 5.25
CA GLN A 139 -22.21 -1.36 5.22
C GLN A 139 -21.53 -0.04 4.77
N ALA A 140 -22.09 0.66 3.80
CA ALA A 140 -21.57 1.96 3.36
C ALA A 140 -21.67 3.02 4.45
N GLU A 141 -22.81 3.08 5.16
CA GLU A 141 -22.99 3.98 6.32
C GLU A 141 -22.00 3.64 7.46
N PHE A 142 -21.83 2.35 7.75
CA PHE A 142 -20.83 1.90 8.72
C PHE A 142 -19.42 2.35 8.33
N LEU A 143 -19.03 2.19 7.06
CA LEU A 143 -17.72 2.62 6.56
C LEU A 143 -17.58 4.14 6.58
N LEU A 144 -18.60 4.92 6.20
CA LEU A 144 -18.58 6.38 6.30
C LEU A 144 -18.31 6.85 7.73
N ASN A 145 -18.99 6.25 8.71
CA ASN A 145 -18.76 6.54 10.11
C ASN A 145 -17.34 6.13 10.54
N LYS A 146 -16.93 4.93 10.17
CA LYS A 146 -15.60 4.39 10.46
C LYS A 146 -14.47 5.28 9.92
N VAL A 147 -14.62 5.86 8.71
CA VAL A 147 -13.65 6.79 8.14
C VAL A 147 -13.86 8.25 8.57
N GLY A 148 -14.81 8.53 9.46
CA GLY A 148 -15.12 9.87 9.98
C GLY A 148 -15.60 10.84 8.89
N LEU A 149 -16.41 10.35 7.96
CA LEU A 149 -16.97 11.11 6.84
C LEU A 149 -18.50 11.10 6.80
N ASP A 150 -19.17 10.70 7.86
CA ASP A 150 -20.62 10.68 7.99
C ASP A 150 -21.26 12.06 7.69
N ALA A 151 -20.69 13.14 8.26
CA ALA A 151 -21.11 14.52 8.00
C ALA A 151 -20.81 15.00 6.55
N PHE A 152 -19.99 14.26 5.81
CA PHE A 152 -19.57 14.58 4.43
C PHE A 152 -20.14 13.61 3.40
N ARG A 153 -21.14 12.82 3.79
CA ARG A 153 -21.82 11.80 2.98
C ARG A 153 -22.23 12.31 1.61
N ASP A 154 -22.88 13.49 1.57
CA ASP A 154 -23.46 14.09 0.36
C ASP A 154 -22.52 15.12 -0.31
N LYS A 155 -21.25 15.20 0.15
CA LYS A 155 -20.25 16.08 -0.46
C LYS A 155 -19.57 15.42 -1.65
N TYR A 156 -19.25 16.24 -2.64
CA TYR A 156 -18.45 15.82 -3.81
C TYR A 156 -16.96 15.88 -3.50
N PRO A 157 -16.10 15.13 -4.22
CA PRO A 157 -14.66 15.10 -3.99
C PRO A 157 -13.99 16.47 -3.92
N GLN A 158 -14.40 17.43 -4.76
CA GLN A 158 -13.84 18.80 -4.74
C GLN A 158 -14.16 19.58 -3.46
N GLN A 159 -15.09 19.12 -2.65
CA GLN A 159 -15.47 19.72 -1.36
C GLN A 159 -14.75 19.07 -0.17
N LEU A 160 -13.91 18.08 -0.43
CA LEU A 160 -13.15 17.33 0.56
C LEU A 160 -11.66 17.76 0.56
N SER A 161 -11.02 17.77 1.71
CA SER A 161 -9.56 17.88 1.79
C SER A 161 -8.89 16.62 1.20
N GLY A 162 -7.59 16.69 0.86
CA GLY A 162 -6.85 15.54 0.34
C GLY A 162 -6.91 14.32 1.26
N GLY A 163 -6.74 14.50 2.58
CA GLY A 163 -6.88 13.43 3.55
C GLY A 163 -8.30 12.86 3.62
N MET A 164 -9.33 13.69 3.49
CA MET A 164 -10.72 13.24 3.44
C MET A 164 -10.99 12.44 2.16
N GLN A 165 -10.48 12.88 1.01
CA GLN A 165 -10.57 12.13 -0.25
C GLN A 165 -9.92 10.76 -0.11
N ARG A 166 -8.74 10.69 0.50
CA ARG A 166 -8.03 9.42 0.70
C ARG A 166 -8.79 8.47 1.62
N ARG A 167 -9.42 9.00 2.69
CA ARG A 167 -10.30 8.20 3.58
C ARG A 167 -11.53 7.69 2.83
N ALA A 168 -12.14 8.49 1.97
CA ALA A 168 -13.26 8.06 1.12
C ALA A 168 -12.85 6.94 0.14
N GLU A 169 -11.64 7.02 -0.45
CA GLU A 169 -11.10 5.96 -1.30
C GLU A 169 -10.85 4.65 -0.55
N LEU A 170 -10.32 4.73 0.68
CA LEU A 170 -10.17 3.55 1.53
C LEU A 170 -11.53 2.90 1.82
N ALA A 171 -12.54 3.70 2.17
CA ALA A 171 -13.91 3.18 2.39
C ALA A 171 -14.49 2.54 1.13
N ARG A 172 -14.28 3.17 -0.06
CA ARG A 172 -14.68 2.60 -1.36
C ARG A 172 -13.94 1.30 -1.68
N ALA A 173 -12.70 1.16 -1.26
CA ALA A 173 -11.95 -0.09 -1.40
C ALA A 173 -12.50 -1.17 -0.46
N MET A 174 -12.66 -0.84 0.82
CA MET A 174 -13.06 -1.79 1.86
C MET A 174 -14.46 -2.37 1.65
N ILE A 175 -15.42 -1.61 1.11
CA ILE A 175 -16.77 -2.12 0.83
C ILE A 175 -16.78 -3.27 -0.18
N ASN A 176 -15.75 -3.33 -1.03
CA ASN A 176 -15.60 -4.41 -2.02
C ASN A 176 -15.03 -5.70 -1.43
N LYS A 177 -14.54 -5.66 -0.18
CA LYS A 177 -13.95 -6.81 0.53
C LYS A 177 -12.94 -7.58 -0.33
N PRO A 178 -11.93 -6.91 -0.91
CA PRO A 178 -10.91 -7.58 -1.72
C PRO A 178 -10.09 -8.54 -0.85
N GLU A 179 -9.58 -9.61 -1.45
CA GLU A 179 -8.65 -10.51 -0.77
C GLU A 179 -7.28 -9.86 -0.59
N VAL A 180 -6.87 -9.06 -1.57
CA VAL A 180 -5.60 -8.31 -1.54
C VAL A 180 -5.84 -6.83 -1.86
N MET A 181 -5.38 -5.95 -0.98
CA MET A 181 -5.31 -4.51 -1.25
C MET A 181 -3.90 -4.11 -1.68
N ILE A 182 -3.81 -3.42 -2.80
CA ILE A 182 -2.57 -2.87 -3.36
C ILE A 182 -2.64 -1.35 -3.28
N LEU A 183 -1.70 -0.72 -2.58
CA LEU A 183 -1.70 0.73 -2.34
C LEU A 183 -0.42 1.34 -2.91
N ASP A 184 -0.55 2.17 -3.95
CA ASP A 184 0.56 2.84 -4.62
C ASP A 184 0.74 4.25 -4.06
N GLU A 185 1.74 4.47 -3.20
CA GLU A 185 2.07 5.75 -2.55
C GLU A 185 0.81 6.52 -2.06
N PRO A 186 -0.11 5.89 -1.29
CA PRO A 186 -1.46 6.41 -1.07
C PRO A 186 -1.47 7.74 -0.30
N PHE A 187 -0.43 8.07 0.46
CA PHE A 187 -0.37 9.28 1.27
C PHE A 187 0.60 10.33 0.73
N ARG A 188 1.08 10.12 -0.51
CA ARG A 188 1.91 11.10 -1.19
C ARG A 188 1.14 12.40 -1.42
N GLY A 189 1.82 13.54 -1.21
CA GLY A 189 1.25 14.88 -1.41
C GLY A 189 0.47 15.42 -0.22
N LEU A 190 0.30 14.66 0.86
CA LEU A 190 -0.17 15.18 2.14
C LEU A 190 0.99 15.90 2.87
N ASP A 191 0.67 16.91 3.67
CA ASP A 191 1.62 17.50 4.62
C ASP A 191 2.02 16.46 5.69
N ASN A 192 3.13 16.68 6.38
CA ASN A 192 3.69 15.70 7.32
C ASN A 192 2.72 15.32 8.45
N MET A 193 2.01 16.29 9.04
CA MET A 193 1.05 15.99 10.12
C MET A 193 -0.14 15.18 9.60
N SER A 194 -0.69 15.57 8.44
CA SER A 194 -1.78 14.83 7.80
C SER A 194 -1.34 13.41 7.41
N LYS A 195 -0.09 13.25 6.98
CA LYS A 195 0.49 11.94 6.62
C LYS A 195 0.59 11.03 7.84
N GLU A 196 1.16 11.51 8.94
CA GLU A 196 1.30 10.75 10.19
C GLU A 196 -0.07 10.31 10.74
N LEU A 197 -1.06 11.22 10.75
CA LEU A 197 -2.43 10.88 11.12
C LEU A 197 -3.04 9.81 10.21
N MET A 198 -2.73 9.83 8.91
CA MET A 198 -3.19 8.81 7.97
C MET A 198 -2.49 7.46 8.18
N TRP A 199 -1.24 7.43 8.62
CA TRP A 199 -0.54 6.20 8.98
C TRP A 199 -1.21 5.52 10.18
N GLU A 200 -1.42 6.26 11.27
CA GLU A 200 -2.11 5.74 12.47
C GLU A 200 -3.52 5.27 12.13
N TYR A 201 -4.22 6.07 11.34
CA TYR A 201 -5.56 5.74 10.90
C TYR A 201 -5.59 4.44 10.06
N TYR A 202 -4.72 4.33 9.07
CA TYR A 202 -4.63 3.14 8.23
C TYR A 202 -4.19 1.91 9.02
N ALA A 203 -3.21 2.07 9.91
CA ALA A 203 -2.77 0.99 10.81
C ALA A 203 -3.92 0.50 11.68
N ALA A 204 -4.73 1.39 12.26
CA ALA A 204 -5.90 1.01 13.04
C ALA A 204 -6.93 0.24 12.21
N LEU A 205 -7.20 0.66 10.96
CA LEU A 205 -8.08 -0.06 10.04
C LEU A 205 -7.56 -1.47 9.73
N TYR A 206 -6.26 -1.59 9.49
CA TYR A 206 -5.61 -2.87 9.22
C TYR A 206 -5.65 -3.82 10.42
N GLU A 207 -5.46 -3.30 11.65
CA GLU A 207 -5.52 -4.12 12.86
C GLU A 207 -6.92 -4.69 13.14
N GLU A 208 -7.97 -3.99 12.73
CA GLU A 208 -9.34 -4.47 12.91
C GLU A 208 -9.75 -5.59 11.96
N ASP A 209 -9.22 -5.54 10.73
CA ASP A 209 -9.56 -6.52 9.67
C ASP A 209 -8.27 -6.81 8.87
N ARG A 210 -7.42 -7.66 9.48
CA ARG A 210 -6.15 -8.06 8.88
C ARG A 210 -6.39 -8.91 7.65
N ASN A 211 -6.33 -8.26 6.48
CA ASN A 211 -6.29 -8.90 5.18
C ASN A 211 -4.89 -8.75 4.57
N THR A 212 -4.66 -9.32 3.40
CA THR A 212 -3.38 -9.20 2.71
C THR A 212 -3.26 -7.81 2.08
N ASN A 213 -2.23 -7.06 2.48
CA ASN A 213 -1.97 -5.73 1.96
C ASN A 213 -0.58 -5.63 1.36
N PHE A 214 -0.51 -5.03 0.17
CA PHE A 214 0.73 -4.67 -0.50
C PHE A 214 0.80 -3.16 -0.64
N PHE A 215 1.68 -2.55 0.12
CA PHE A 215 1.82 -1.11 0.21
C PHE A 215 3.13 -0.68 -0.45
N VAL A 216 3.10 0.33 -1.29
CA VAL A 216 4.28 0.86 -1.96
C VAL A 216 4.51 2.29 -1.53
N THR A 217 5.74 2.59 -1.13
CA THR A 217 6.13 3.94 -0.72
C THR A 217 7.60 4.25 -1.06
N THR A 218 7.96 5.52 -0.98
CA THR A 218 9.34 6.02 -0.99
C THR A 218 9.76 6.56 0.38
N ASP A 219 8.85 6.59 1.35
CA ASP A 219 9.08 7.12 2.69
C ASP A 219 9.50 5.98 3.64
N ILE A 220 10.70 6.09 4.22
CA ILE A 220 11.26 5.04 5.08
C ILE A 220 10.52 4.97 6.42
N ASP A 221 10.13 6.10 6.99
CA ASP A 221 9.43 6.15 8.27
C ASP A 221 8.02 5.55 8.15
N GLU A 222 7.32 5.86 7.05
CA GLU A 222 6.05 5.22 6.69
C GLU A 222 6.20 3.70 6.56
N ALA A 223 7.23 3.26 5.83
CA ALA A 223 7.48 1.85 5.60
C ALA A 223 7.72 1.09 6.91
N ILE A 224 8.55 1.62 7.82
CA ILE A 224 8.85 0.99 9.11
C ILE A 224 7.61 1.00 10.03
N PHE A 225 6.85 2.10 10.02
CA PHE A 225 5.65 2.22 10.82
C PHE A 225 4.58 1.21 10.42
N LEU A 226 4.37 1.02 9.11
CA LEU A 226 3.28 0.20 8.58
C LEU A 226 3.63 -1.28 8.40
N ALA A 227 4.84 -1.62 7.98
CA ALA A 227 5.18 -2.96 7.51
C ALA A 227 5.16 -4.03 8.60
N ASP A 228 4.68 -5.23 8.25
CA ASP A 228 5.08 -6.49 8.89
C ASP A 228 6.34 -7.03 8.18
N ARG A 229 6.40 -6.85 6.85
CA ARG A 229 7.55 -7.21 6.00
C ARG A 229 7.92 -6.05 5.09
N LEU A 230 9.20 -5.73 5.04
CA LEU A 230 9.73 -4.66 4.19
C LEU A 230 10.52 -5.26 3.03
N LEU A 231 10.02 -5.06 1.82
CA LEU A 231 10.63 -5.52 0.57
C LEU A 231 11.45 -4.38 -0.03
N ILE A 232 12.77 -4.51 -0.05
CA ILE A 232 13.68 -3.49 -0.59
C ILE A 232 14.04 -3.85 -2.03
N MET A 233 13.82 -2.89 -2.93
CA MET A 233 14.06 -3.06 -4.36
C MET A 233 15.39 -2.45 -4.79
N THR A 234 16.00 -3.06 -5.81
CA THR A 234 17.17 -2.48 -6.48
C THR A 234 16.77 -1.30 -7.38
N ASN A 235 17.75 -0.58 -7.87
CA ASN A 235 17.57 0.34 -8.99
C ASN A 235 17.25 -0.42 -10.31
N LEU A 236 16.95 0.32 -11.40
CA LEU A 236 16.70 -0.26 -12.73
C LEU A 236 17.91 -1.03 -13.30
N PRO A 237 17.67 -2.22 -13.88
CA PRO A 237 16.42 -2.98 -13.87
C PRO A 237 16.12 -3.50 -12.46
N THR A 238 14.84 -3.39 -12.05
CA THR A 238 14.45 -3.70 -10.67
C THR A 238 14.44 -5.20 -10.39
N SER A 239 14.94 -5.55 -9.22
CA SER A 239 14.85 -6.87 -8.61
C SER A 239 14.69 -6.72 -7.10
N THR A 240 14.42 -7.82 -6.41
CA THR A 240 14.41 -7.85 -4.95
C THR A 240 15.84 -7.77 -4.42
N ARG A 241 16.15 -6.73 -3.64
CA ARG A 241 17.44 -6.60 -2.96
C ARG A 241 17.49 -7.48 -1.71
N THR A 242 16.49 -7.33 -0.86
CA THR A 242 16.33 -8.08 0.39
C THR A 242 14.93 -7.90 0.96
N VAL A 243 14.58 -8.74 1.91
CA VAL A 243 13.35 -8.62 2.71
C VAL A 243 13.77 -8.51 4.18
N ILE A 244 13.20 -7.54 4.89
CA ILE A 244 13.41 -7.32 6.32
C ILE A 244 12.09 -7.57 7.04
N GLU A 245 12.08 -8.48 8.01
CA GLU A 245 10.93 -8.67 8.90
C GLU A 245 10.93 -7.54 9.94
N ILE A 246 9.79 -6.89 10.12
CA ILE A 246 9.63 -5.81 11.09
C ILE A 246 9.10 -6.41 12.39
N ASP A 247 9.98 -6.74 13.28
CA ASP A 247 9.73 -7.38 14.58
C ASP A 247 9.29 -6.39 15.69
N ILE A 248 8.71 -5.24 15.29
CA ILE A 248 8.18 -4.24 16.20
C ILE A 248 6.71 -4.58 16.49
N PRO A 249 6.32 -4.75 17.78
CA PRO A 249 4.95 -5.12 18.13
C PRO A 249 3.89 -4.13 17.62
N ARG A 250 2.69 -4.64 17.36
CA ARG A 250 1.49 -3.87 17.04
C ARG A 250 0.51 -3.86 18.24
N PRO A 251 -0.37 -2.88 18.40
CA PRO A 251 -0.47 -1.65 17.58
C PRO A 251 0.71 -0.71 17.81
N ARG A 252 1.16 -0.04 16.76
CA ARG A 252 2.28 0.92 16.80
C ARG A 252 1.75 2.35 16.92
N LYS A 253 2.47 3.18 17.66
CA LYS A 253 2.28 4.63 17.71
C LYS A 253 3.52 5.32 17.17
N ILE A 254 3.34 6.47 16.55
CA ILE A 254 4.46 7.23 15.97
C ILE A 254 5.51 7.57 17.02
N GLU A 255 5.07 7.99 18.21
CA GLU A 255 5.94 8.29 19.35
C GLU A 255 6.79 7.08 19.76
N ASP A 256 6.17 5.89 19.86
CA ASP A 256 6.86 4.65 20.27
C ASP A 256 7.91 4.22 19.22
N ILE A 257 7.65 4.45 17.93
CA ILE A 257 8.58 4.16 16.83
C ILE A 257 9.76 5.13 16.84
N ALA A 258 9.51 6.41 17.08
CA ALA A 258 10.56 7.44 17.12
C ALA A 258 11.62 7.15 18.21
N ASP A 259 11.19 6.64 19.36
CA ASP A 259 12.05 6.31 20.50
C ASP A 259 12.60 4.87 20.44
N SER A 260 12.16 4.05 19.48
CA SER A 260 12.55 2.64 19.38
C SER A 260 13.96 2.47 18.84
N THR A 261 14.85 1.86 19.63
CA THR A 261 16.20 1.46 19.19
C THR A 261 16.12 0.54 17.97
N ARG A 262 15.18 -0.43 17.98
CA ARG A 262 15.00 -1.39 16.89
C ARG A 262 14.55 -0.72 15.60
N ALA A 263 13.60 0.24 15.68
CA ALA A 263 13.18 1.02 14.51
C ALA A 263 14.33 1.83 13.93
N ASN A 264 15.16 2.44 14.77
CA ASN A 264 16.33 3.20 14.35
C ASN A 264 17.41 2.33 13.69
N GLU A 265 17.63 1.09 14.18
CA GLU A 265 18.53 0.12 13.55
C GLU A 265 18.04 -0.26 12.15
N ILE A 266 16.75 -0.62 12.02
CA ILE A 266 16.11 -0.93 10.73
C ILE A 266 16.21 0.27 9.79
N LYS A 267 15.91 1.47 10.28
CA LYS A 267 15.99 2.71 9.48
C LYS A 267 17.40 2.91 8.92
N LYS A 268 18.41 2.72 9.74
CA LYS A 268 19.83 2.85 9.32
C LYS A 268 20.18 1.82 8.24
N GLU A 269 19.76 0.57 8.42
CA GLU A 269 19.98 -0.51 7.45
C GLU A 269 19.30 -0.18 6.11
N VAL A 270 18.00 0.18 6.13
CA VAL A 270 17.24 0.55 4.94
C VAL A 270 17.86 1.74 4.24
N MET A 271 18.23 2.81 4.98
CA MET A 271 18.90 3.98 4.41
C MET A 271 20.20 3.61 3.71
N THR A 272 21.02 2.74 4.31
CA THR A 272 22.28 2.28 3.71
C THR A 272 22.02 1.56 2.38
N LEU A 273 21.08 0.60 2.38
CA LEU A 273 20.73 -0.17 1.18
C LEU A 273 20.17 0.71 0.05
N LEU A 274 19.27 1.64 0.38
CA LEU A 274 18.71 2.56 -0.60
C LEU A 274 19.74 3.56 -1.12
N HIS A 275 20.66 4.01 -0.26
CA HIS A 275 21.77 4.87 -0.68
C HIS A 275 22.69 4.16 -1.68
N GLU A 276 23.06 2.92 -1.40
CA GLU A 276 23.86 2.10 -2.34
C GLU A 276 23.17 1.97 -3.71
N GLU A 277 21.85 1.73 -3.73
CA GLU A 277 21.09 1.62 -4.97
C GLU A 277 20.97 2.96 -5.70
N ALA A 278 20.79 4.07 -4.98
CA ALA A 278 20.78 5.41 -5.57
C ALA A 278 22.14 5.77 -6.18
N MET A 279 23.24 5.42 -5.51
CA MET A 279 24.61 5.65 -6.00
C MET A 279 24.89 4.90 -7.31
N LYS A 280 24.40 3.64 -7.44
CA LYS A 280 24.49 2.89 -8.71
C LYS A 280 23.76 3.60 -9.86
N SER A 281 22.61 4.20 -9.57
CA SER A 281 21.86 5.00 -10.57
C SER A 281 22.65 6.20 -11.04
N PHE A 282 23.25 6.93 -10.10
CA PHE A 282 24.04 8.12 -10.40
C PHE A 282 25.31 7.80 -11.20
N SER A 283 26.03 6.74 -10.81
CA SER A 283 27.27 6.33 -11.51
C SER A 283 27.01 5.80 -12.93
N GLY A 284 25.85 5.19 -13.18
CA GLY A 284 25.45 4.73 -14.53
C GLY A 284 24.98 5.85 -15.48
N GLY A 285 24.68 7.06 -14.96
CA GLY A 285 24.04 8.13 -15.73
C GLY A 285 24.97 9.00 -16.56
N SER A 286 26.19 9.28 -16.10
CA SER A 286 27.22 9.99 -16.87
C SER A 286 28.60 9.86 -16.21
N LYS A 287 29.67 9.95 -17.02
CA LYS A 287 31.05 9.95 -16.51
C LYS A 287 31.29 11.10 -15.52
N ALA A 288 30.69 12.28 -15.76
CA ALA A 288 30.80 13.43 -14.87
C ALA A 288 30.15 13.18 -13.49
N ALA A 289 29.05 12.44 -13.43
CA ALA A 289 28.40 12.06 -12.19
C ALA A 289 29.24 11.02 -11.40
N ALA A 290 29.84 10.06 -12.11
CA ALA A 290 30.76 9.08 -11.51
C ALA A 290 32.02 9.77 -10.93
N ASP A 291 32.63 10.70 -11.68
CA ASP A 291 33.81 11.48 -11.25
C ASP A 291 33.48 12.37 -10.02
N PHE A 292 32.28 12.97 -9.99
CA PHE A 292 31.80 13.74 -8.82
C PHE A 292 31.67 12.88 -7.57
N LEU A 293 31.09 11.68 -7.69
CA LEU A 293 30.90 10.76 -6.59
C LEU A 293 32.24 10.21 -6.05
N ASP A 294 33.20 9.90 -6.93
CA ASP A 294 34.54 9.47 -6.53
C ASP A 294 35.29 10.59 -5.79
N ALA A 295 35.11 11.84 -6.21
CA ALA A 295 35.65 13.00 -5.51
C ALA A 295 34.97 13.27 -4.17
N TYR A 296 33.68 12.97 -4.03
CA TYR A 296 32.92 13.14 -2.79
C TYR A 296 33.27 12.06 -1.75
N SER A 297 33.37 10.78 -2.17
CA SER A 297 33.76 9.69 -1.28
C SER A 297 35.15 9.86 -0.69
N LYS A 298 36.12 10.37 -1.48
CA LYS A 298 37.50 10.68 -1.03
C LYS A 298 37.58 11.85 -0.05
N ARG A 299 36.51 12.60 0.19
CA ARG A 299 36.45 13.70 1.19
C ARG A 299 35.79 13.27 2.50
N ALA A 300 35.17 12.10 2.53
CA ALA A 300 34.46 11.59 3.70
C ALA A 300 35.33 10.65 4.56
N ASP A 301 36.52 10.26 4.04
CA ASP A 301 37.63 9.60 4.75
C ASP A 301 38.66 10.65 5.21
#